data_8c701eeb337031d99573255c723fbad9
#
_entry.id   8c701eeb337031d99573255c723fbad9
#
_cell.length_a   1.000
_cell.length_b   1.000
_cell.length_c   1.000
_cell.angle_alpha   90.00
_cell.angle_beta   90.00
_cell.angle_gamma   90.00
#
_symmetry.space_group_name_H-M   'P 1'
#
loop_
_entity.id
_entity.type
_entity.pdbx_description
1 polymer ?
#
loop_
_entity_poly.entity_id
_entity_poly.type
_entity_poly.pdbx_seq_one_letter_code
_entity_poly.pdbx_strand_id
1 'polypeptide(L)'
;MVNLTIDDKQVTAPKTATIFDAAKLNGIKIPILCHDKKLKPFGACRMCLVEVEQMKGRQIPACTTPVTEGMIIRTSTPDIVKARKMVLELLLLNHPIDCPVCDKGGDCDLQNLTYEYKVDANRFTDEKFHHEIDYNNPLIERDMNRCVLCGKCARICDEIVSFGALTFIDRGIETKIGCEFDEALNCEFCGSCVSVCPVGSLLARPFKFKARFWALTKQKSVCGYCGTGCNLTLGVKDNKVLTTIYDENQGFHNGQLCVRGRFGYQFINSDKRLTKPLVRKNGKLEEAGWNEALEAVALRLKGSGAAAAAIATARLTNEELLLFKQLMETAGSSNYDHSAGYAHAALTEGFARNFGAAAAPSTILDIQKSDLLLVIKTDAYETHPVVGFEINMAVKNKGVLLKILSDKSGKLSKLPDATTLVHTPGSEIAIINALTKVILD
;
A
#
# COMPACT_ATOMS: atom_id res chain seq x y z
N MET A 1 28.76 -8.03 7.11
CA MET A 1 28.68 -8.58 5.76
C MET A 1 29.25 -9.99 5.76
N VAL A 2 28.80 -10.85 4.85
CA VAL A 2 29.37 -12.17 4.54
C VAL A 2 29.67 -12.23 3.06
N ASN A 3 30.71 -12.97 2.70
CA ASN A 3 31.09 -13.23 1.31
C ASN A 3 30.62 -14.63 0.93
N LEU A 4 30.03 -14.76 -0.24
CA LEU A 4 29.50 -16.02 -0.74
C LEU A 4 29.55 -16.03 -2.27
N THR A 5 29.35 -17.18 -2.85
CA THR A 5 29.35 -17.39 -4.31
C THR A 5 27.94 -17.80 -4.76
N ILE A 6 27.35 -17.09 -5.74
CA ILE A 6 26.09 -17.48 -6.38
C ILE A 6 26.32 -17.58 -7.89
N ASP A 7 26.11 -18.77 -8.47
CA ASP A 7 26.33 -19.06 -9.89
C ASP A 7 27.69 -18.53 -10.38
N ASP A 8 28.78 -18.92 -9.68
CA ASP A 8 30.18 -18.54 -9.94
C ASP A 8 30.51 -17.04 -9.75
N LYS A 9 29.56 -16.21 -9.31
CA LYS A 9 29.79 -14.81 -8.97
C LYS A 9 30.08 -14.64 -7.48
N GLN A 10 31.19 -14.00 -7.15
CA GLN A 10 31.46 -13.56 -5.78
C GLN A 10 30.52 -12.39 -5.43
N VAL A 11 29.79 -12.53 -4.35
CA VAL A 11 28.81 -11.55 -3.88
C VAL A 11 28.94 -11.32 -2.38
N THR A 12 28.50 -10.16 -1.92
CA THR A 12 28.44 -9.81 -0.51
C THR A 12 27.03 -9.54 -0.06
N ALA A 13 26.68 -9.92 1.15
CA ALA A 13 25.36 -9.67 1.71
C ALA A 13 25.44 -9.42 3.24
N PRO A 14 24.44 -8.75 3.85
CA PRO A 14 24.31 -8.68 5.29
C PRO A 14 24.19 -10.08 5.92
N LYS A 15 24.78 -10.28 7.11
CA LYS A 15 24.66 -11.55 7.85
C LYS A 15 23.22 -12.00 8.13
N THR A 16 22.30 -11.04 8.19
CA THR A 16 20.87 -11.24 8.44
C THR A 16 20.06 -11.56 7.17
N ALA A 17 20.70 -11.50 5.99
CA ALA A 17 20.03 -11.75 4.72
C ALA A 17 19.76 -13.24 4.51
N THR A 18 18.70 -13.55 3.77
CA THR A 18 18.50 -14.87 3.19
C THR A 18 19.28 -15.03 1.88
N ILE A 19 19.40 -16.23 1.37
CA ILE A 19 20.00 -16.50 0.04
C ILE A 19 19.23 -15.71 -1.03
N PHE A 20 17.90 -15.62 -0.93
CA PHE A 20 17.08 -14.85 -1.86
C PHE A 20 17.41 -13.37 -1.82
N ASP A 21 17.55 -12.79 -0.61
CA ASP A 21 17.91 -11.38 -0.45
C ASP A 21 19.31 -11.09 -1.00
N ALA A 22 20.28 -11.96 -0.72
CA ALA A 22 21.63 -11.85 -1.25
C ALA A 22 21.64 -11.88 -2.79
N ALA A 23 20.90 -12.79 -3.40
CA ALA A 23 20.77 -12.87 -4.86
C ALA A 23 20.13 -11.58 -5.43
N LYS A 24 19.01 -11.13 -4.83
CA LYS A 24 18.30 -9.91 -5.25
C LYS A 24 19.16 -8.66 -5.16
N LEU A 25 19.93 -8.50 -4.07
CA LEU A 25 20.85 -7.38 -3.87
C LEU A 25 21.96 -7.33 -4.94
N ASN A 26 22.35 -8.48 -5.47
CA ASN A 26 23.42 -8.61 -6.47
C ASN A 26 22.89 -8.82 -7.90
N GLY A 27 21.60 -8.56 -8.15
CA GLY A 27 20.96 -8.63 -9.47
C GLY A 27 20.78 -10.05 -10.02
N ILE A 28 20.85 -11.07 -9.16
CA ILE A 28 20.64 -12.48 -9.55
C ILE A 28 19.17 -12.84 -9.33
N LYS A 29 18.49 -13.27 -10.39
CA LYS A 29 17.08 -13.63 -10.35
C LYS A 29 16.87 -15.05 -9.81
N ILE A 30 16.13 -15.17 -8.72
CA ILE A 30 15.58 -16.46 -8.24
C ILE A 30 14.06 -16.37 -8.34
N PRO A 31 13.36 -17.32 -9.00
CA PRO A 31 11.92 -17.28 -9.16
C PRO A 31 11.20 -17.52 -7.83
N ILE A 32 10.08 -16.79 -7.60
CA ILE A 32 9.32 -16.92 -6.36
C ILE A 32 7.88 -16.44 -6.56
N LEU A 33 6.91 -17.03 -5.83
CA LEU A 33 5.49 -16.61 -5.84
C LEU A 33 5.00 -16.13 -4.48
N CYS A 34 5.56 -16.64 -3.37
CA CYS A 34 5.05 -16.40 -2.02
C CYS A 34 5.79 -15.28 -1.26
N HIS A 35 6.72 -14.57 -1.89
CA HIS A 35 7.49 -13.49 -1.27
C HIS A 35 6.90 -12.11 -1.58
N ASP A 36 6.98 -11.21 -0.62
CA ASP A 36 6.79 -9.77 -0.78
C ASP A 36 7.76 -9.08 0.18
N LYS A 37 8.30 -7.94 -0.23
CA LYS A 37 9.33 -7.18 0.52
C LYS A 37 8.90 -6.84 1.95
N LYS A 38 7.60 -6.66 2.18
CA LYS A 38 7.03 -6.28 3.49
C LYS A 38 6.78 -7.46 4.42
N LEU A 39 6.73 -8.68 3.87
CA LEU A 39 6.35 -9.88 4.60
C LEU A 39 7.56 -10.69 5.04
N LYS A 40 7.46 -11.33 6.18
CA LYS A 40 8.48 -12.27 6.65
C LYS A 40 8.65 -13.42 5.64
N PRO A 41 9.81 -14.07 5.55
CA PRO A 41 10.00 -15.27 4.71
C PRO A 41 9.00 -16.38 5.08
N PHE A 42 8.38 -17.03 4.08
CA PHE A 42 7.35 -18.04 4.32
C PHE A 42 7.66 -19.43 3.74
N GLY A 43 8.31 -19.50 2.57
CA GLY A 43 8.77 -20.75 1.97
C GLY A 43 7.68 -21.65 1.40
N ALA A 44 6.44 -21.16 1.19
CA ALA A 44 5.31 -22.00 0.76
C ALA A 44 5.39 -22.48 -0.68
N CYS A 45 5.73 -21.64 -1.65
CA CYS A 45 5.58 -21.94 -3.07
C CYS A 45 6.68 -22.87 -3.64
N ARG A 46 7.81 -23.04 -2.97
CA ARG A 46 8.96 -23.85 -3.38
C ARG A 46 9.59 -23.49 -4.74
N MET A 47 9.20 -22.40 -5.37
CA MET A 47 9.82 -21.95 -6.63
C MET A 47 11.25 -21.46 -6.44
N CYS A 48 11.62 -20.98 -5.23
CA CYS A 48 12.94 -20.45 -4.92
C CYS A 48 13.98 -21.52 -4.52
N LEU A 49 13.79 -22.78 -4.90
CA LEU A 49 14.77 -23.83 -4.61
C LEU A 49 16.13 -23.50 -5.22
N VAL A 50 17.19 -23.74 -4.44
CA VAL A 50 18.60 -23.62 -4.86
C VAL A 50 19.39 -24.81 -4.29
N GLU A 51 20.54 -25.11 -4.85
CA GLU A 51 21.49 -26.06 -4.30
C GLU A 51 22.62 -25.33 -3.58
N VAL A 52 23.08 -25.90 -2.46
CA VAL A 52 24.23 -25.41 -1.70
C VAL A 52 25.27 -26.51 -1.66
N GLU A 53 26.45 -26.25 -2.21
CA GLU A 53 27.52 -27.27 -2.36
C GLU A 53 27.91 -27.87 -1.02
N GLN A 54 28.04 -27.05 0.05
CA GLN A 54 28.37 -27.53 1.39
C GLN A 54 27.32 -28.46 2.01
N MET A 55 26.09 -28.46 1.44
CA MET A 55 25.00 -29.34 1.85
C MET A 55 24.84 -30.56 0.91
N LYS A 56 25.91 -30.98 0.22
CA LYS A 56 25.91 -32.11 -0.69
C LYS A 56 24.86 -32.00 -1.82
N GLY A 57 24.68 -30.81 -2.37
CA GLY A 57 23.69 -30.54 -3.42
C GLY A 57 22.23 -30.64 -2.97
N ARG A 58 21.96 -30.57 -1.67
CA ARG A 58 20.57 -30.57 -1.17
C ARG A 58 19.82 -29.33 -1.66
N GLN A 59 18.60 -29.54 -2.18
CA GLN A 59 17.72 -28.49 -2.62
C GLN A 59 17.02 -27.84 -1.42
N ILE A 60 17.22 -26.54 -1.26
CA ILE A 60 16.68 -25.76 -0.14
C ILE A 60 15.98 -24.48 -0.64
N PRO A 61 14.98 -23.97 0.09
CA PRO A 61 14.30 -22.72 -0.29
C PRO A 61 15.16 -21.50 0.04
N ALA A 62 15.60 -20.77 -0.96
CA ALA A 62 16.45 -19.58 -0.83
C ALA A 62 15.83 -18.48 0.04
N CYS A 63 14.50 -18.32 0.03
CA CYS A 63 13.81 -17.26 0.76
C CYS A 63 13.78 -17.44 2.28
N THR A 64 14.04 -18.62 2.80
CA THR A 64 14.02 -18.93 4.24
C THR A 64 15.38 -19.40 4.78
N THR A 65 16.38 -19.53 3.92
CA THR A 65 17.71 -20.00 4.32
C THR A 65 18.64 -18.80 4.50
N PRO A 66 19.19 -18.58 5.71
CA PRO A 66 20.18 -17.53 5.97
C PRO A 66 21.49 -17.77 5.21
N VAL A 67 22.18 -16.69 4.84
CA VAL A 67 23.51 -16.77 4.25
C VAL A 67 24.57 -16.99 5.32
N THR A 68 25.65 -17.74 4.94
CA THR A 68 26.84 -17.92 5.76
C THR A 68 28.10 -17.63 4.95
N GLU A 69 29.20 -17.33 5.65
CA GLU A 69 30.50 -17.05 5.01
C GLU A 69 30.97 -18.25 4.17
N GLY A 70 31.44 -17.96 2.97
CA GLY A 70 31.98 -18.99 2.05
C GLY A 70 30.93 -19.89 1.41
N MET A 71 29.62 -19.63 1.57
CA MET A 71 28.55 -20.45 0.98
C MET A 71 28.62 -20.41 -0.54
N ILE A 72 28.54 -21.60 -1.19
CA ILE A 72 28.52 -21.75 -2.65
C ILE A 72 27.13 -22.22 -3.08
N ILE A 73 26.45 -21.42 -3.88
CA ILE A 73 25.03 -21.59 -4.23
C ILE A 73 24.92 -21.73 -5.76
N ARG A 74 24.14 -22.70 -6.20
CA ARG A 74 23.73 -22.90 -7.58
C ARG A 74 22.23 -22.65 -7.72
N THR A 75 21.84 -21.74 -8.59
CA THR A 75 20.43 -21.35 -8.73
C THR A 75 19.73 -22.05 -9.88
N SER A 76 20.45 -22.69 -10.80
CA SER A 76 19.90 -23.14 -12.09
C SER A 76 20.53 -24.45 -12.60
N THR A 77 20.78 -25.42 -11.70
CA THR A 77 21.20 -26.76 -12.11
C THR A 77 20.04 -27.50 -12.82
N PRO A 78 20.35 -28.56 -13.63
CA PRO A 78 19.31 -29.37 -14.26
C PRO A 78 18.29 -29.93 -13.26
N ASP A 79 18.72 -30.33 -12.06
CA ASP A 79 17.84 -30.85 -11.01
C ASP A 79 16.94 -29.75 -10.40
N ILE A 80 17.48 -28.55 -10.20
CA ILE A 80 16.67 -27.39 -9.78
C ILE A 80 15.62 -27.04 -10.83
N VAL A 81 16.00 -27.01 -12.12
CA VAL A 81 15.05 -26.74 -13.21
C VAL A 81 13.95 -27.79 -13.24
N LYS A 82 14.31 -29.08 -13.11
CA LYS A 82 13.35 -30.18 -13.05
C LYS A 82 12.41 -30.06 -11.85
N ALA A 83 12.94 -29.73 -10.68
CA ALA A 83 12.13 -29.54 -9.46
C ALA A 83 11.14 -28.37 -9.62
N ARG A 84 11.57 -27.24 -10.18
CA ARG A 84 10.67 -26.08 -10.43
C ARG A 84 9.60 -26.40 -11.46
N LYS A 85 9.92 -27.16 -12.53
CA LYS A 85 8.90 -27.64 -13.48
C LYS A 85 7.85 -28.48 -12.78
N MET A 86 8.26 -29.42 -11.93
CA MET A 86 7.33 -30.24 -11.13
C MET A 86 6.45 -29.39 -10.24
N VAL A 87 7.01 -28.39 -9.56
CA VAL A 87 6.23 -27.45 -8.73
C VAL A 87 5.19 -26.70 -9.57
N LEU A 88 5.56 -26.22 -10.76
CA LEU A 88 4.62 -25.55 -11.66
C LEU A 88 3.53 -26.50 -12.16
N GLU A 89 3.85 -27.73 -12.53
CA GLU A 89 2.85 -28.76 -12.90
C GLU A 89 1.84 -28.99 -11.76
N LEU A 90 2.32 -29.11 -10.51
CA LEU A 90 1.47 -29.26 -9.34
C LEU A 90 0.59 -28.02 -9.09
N LEU A 91 1.10 -26.80 -9.28
CA LEU A 91 0.30 -25.59 -9.17
C LEU A 91 -0.74 -25.49 -10.29
N LEU A 92 -0.46 -25.99 -11.48
CA LEU A 92 -1.40 -26.00 -12.61
C LEU A 92 -2.45 -27.12 -12.50
N LEU A 93 -2.29 -28.09 -11.61
CA LEU A 93 -3.22 -29.19 -11.43
C LEU A 93 -4.65 -28.69 -11.22
N ASN A 94 -4.85 -27.78 -10.29
CA ASN A 94 -6.17 -27.18 -10.01
C ASN A 94 -6.38 -25.82 -10.68
N HIS A 95 -5.32 -25.14 -11.10
CA HIS A 95 -5.43 -23.82 -11.71
C HIS A 95 -6.11 -23.91 -13.09
N PRO A 96 -7.16 -23.11 -13.39
CA PRO A 96 -7.77 -23.08 -14.72
C PRO A 96 -6.80 -22.46 -15.74
N ILE A 97 -6.64 -23.13 -16.89
CA ILE A 97 -5.75 -22.67 -17.98
C ILE A 97 -6.59 -21.85 -18.99
N ASP A 98 -7.22 -20.82 -18.49
CA ASP A 98 -8.12 -19.92 -19.23
C ASP A 98 -7.59 -18.47 -19.27
N CYS A 99 -6.27 -18.30 -19.35
CA CYS A 99 -5.59 -17.01 -19.34
C CYS A 99 -6.20 -15.94 -20.27
N PRO A 100 -6.73 -16.28 -21.47
CA PRO A 100 -7.38 -15.29 -22.33
C PRO A 100 -8.57 -14.58 -21.70
N VAL A 101 -9.31 -15.25 -20.82
CA VAL A 101 -10.48 -14.69 -20.11
C VAL A 101 -10.18 -14.31 -18.66
N CYS A 102 -8.97 -14.53 -18.19
CA CYS A 102 -8.51 -14.09 -16.87
C CYS A 102 -8.02 -12.65 -16.92
N ASP A 103 -8.51 -11.78 -16.03
CA ASP A 103 -8.12 -10.37 -15.99
C ASP A 103 -6.65 -10.16 -15.60
N LYS A 104 -6.03 -11.13 -14.93
CA LYS A 104 -4.59 -11.14 -14.60
C LYS A 104 -3.71 -11.57 -15.78
N GLY A 105 -4.27 -12.03 -16.91
CA GLY A 105 -3.50 -12.47 -18.07
C GLY A 105 -2.56 -11.38 -18.59
N GLY A 106 -1.27 -11.71 -18.70
CA GLY A 106 -0.18 -10.79 -19.09
C GLY A 106 0.43 -9.97 -17.94
N ASP A 107 -0.07 -10.16 -16.70
CA ASP A 107 0.50 -9.60 -15.45
C ASP A 107 0.43 -10.66 -14.33
N CYS A 108 0.63 -11.93 -14.70
CA CYS A 108 0.50 -13.09 -13.80
C CYS A 108 1.85 -13.77 -13.62
N ASP A 109 2.34 -13.83 -12.37
CA ASP A 109 3.63 -14.46 -12.07
C ASP A 109 3.63 -15.95 -12.40
N LEU A 110 2.51 -16.66 -12.17
CA LEU A 110 2.40 -18.08 -12.52
C LEU A 110 2.49 -18.27 -14.03
N GLN A 111 1.77 -17.47 -14.82
CA GLN A 111 1.84 -17.51 -16.28
C GLN A 111 3.26 -17.27 -16.79
N ASN A 112 3.93 -16.24 -16.28
CA ASN A 112 5.29 -15.89 -16.67
C ASN A 112 6.27 -17.05 -16.38
N LEU A 113 6.17 -17.67 -15.18
CA LEU A 113 7.02 -18.80 -14.82
C LEU A 113 6.71 -20.04 -15.65
N THR A 114 5.45 -20.30 -15.99
CA THR A 114 5.06 -21.41 -16.86
C THR A 114 5.71 -21.31 -18.24
N TYR A 115 5.74 -20.11 -18.82
CA TYR A 115 6.45 -19.84 -20.08
C TYR A 115 7.97 -19.92 -19.92
N GLU A 116 8.55 -19.34 -18.88
CA GLU A 116 9.99 -19.33 -18.62
C GLU A 116 10.54 -20.75 -18.49
N TYR A 117 9.83 -21.62 -17.77
CA TYR A 117 10.22 -23.02 -17.55
C TYR A 117 9.70 -23.98 -18.63
N LYS A 118 8.99 -23.49 -19.64
CA LYS A 118 8.46 -24.30 -20.75
C LYS A 118 7.67 -25.52 -20.24
N VAL A 119 6.65 -25.26 -19.43
CA VAL A 119 5.75 -26.30 -18.97
C VAL A 119 4.64 -26.47 -20.03
N ASP A 120 4.79 -27.45 -20.91
CA ASP A 120 3.95 -27.61 -22.08
C ASP A 120 2.64 -28.36 -21.80
N ALA A 121 2.72 -29.45 -21.03
CA ALA A 121 1.57 -30.27 -20.72
C ALA A 121 1.60 -30.70 -19.25
N ASN A 122 0.44 -30.75 -18.62
CA ASN A 122 0.30 -31.32 -17.31
C ASN A 122 0.24 -32.86 -17.44
N ARG A 123 1.14 -33.56 -16.76
CA ARG A 123 1.15 -35.03 -16.69
C ARG A 123 0.03 -35.58 -15.84
N PHE A 124 -0.61 -34.74 -15.05
CA PHE A 124 -1.68 -35.07 -14.14
C PHE A 124 -3.02 -34.72 -14.79
N THR A 125 -3.94 -35.66 -14.80
CA THR A 125 -5.23 -35.56 -15.50
C THR A 125 -6.43 -35.58 -14.55
N ASP A 126 -6.20 -35.39 -13.25
CA ASP A 126 -7.26 -35.37 -12.24
C ASP A 126 -8.25 -34.23 -12.46
N GLU A 127 -9.48 -34.42 -11.98
CA GLU A 127 -10.49 -33.39 -12.01
C GLU A 127 -10.07 -32.21 -11.11
N LYS A 128 -10.31 -30.98 -11.60
CA LYS A 128 -10.00 -29.75 -10.85
C LYS A 128 -11.07 -29.51 -9.80
N PHE A 129 -10.63 -29.07 -8.62
CA PHE A 129 -11.58 -28.56 -7.63
C PHE A 129 -12.33 -27.36 -8.17
N HIS A 130 -13.60 -27.25 -7.79
CA HIS A 130 -14.43 -26.11 -8.13
C HIS A 130 -14.87 -25.39 -6.86
N HIS A 131 -14.59 -24.09 -6.81
CA HIS A 131 -15.08 -23.19 -5.78
C HIS A 131 -15.99 -22.14 -6.41
N GLU A 132 -17.04 -21.75 -5.72
CA GLU A 132 -17.85 -20.61 -6.14
C GLU A 132 -17.05 -19.31 -6.07
N ILE A 133 -17.24 -18.45 -7.06
CA ILE A 133 -16.57 -17.15 -7.10
C ILE A 133 -17.34 -16.19 -6.19
N ASP A 134 -16.64 -15.58 -5.25
CA ASP A 134 -17.24 -14.61 -4.33
C ASP A 134 -17.26 -13.20 -4.94
N TYR A 135 -18.47 -12.73 -5.22
CA TYR A 135 -18.80 -11.40 -5.71
C TYR A 135 -19.44 -10.48 -4.66
N ASN A 136 -19.56 -10.90 -3.40
CA ASN A 136 -20.27 -10.14 -2.38
C ASN A 136 -19.60 -8.80 -2.04
N ASN A 137 -18.28 -8.73 -2.19
CA ASN A 137 -17.55 -7.49 -1.94
C ASN A 137 -17.59 -6.54 -3.16
N PRO A 138 -17.94 -5.24 -2.99
CA PRO A 138 -18.08 -4.31 -4.10
C PRO A 138 -16.76 -3.95 -4.80
N LEU A 139 -15.63 -4.09 -4.13
CA LEU A 139 -14.31 -3.68 -4.63
C LEU A 139 -13.38 -4.84 -4.97
N ILE A 140 -13.57 -6.00 -4.32
CA ILE A 140 -12.66 -7.14 -4.40
C ILE A 140 -13.46 -8.38 -4.82
N GLU A 141 -13.05 -9.01 -5.91
CA GLU A 141 -13.51 -10.32 -6.32
C GLU A 141 -12.55 -11.39 -5.82
N ARG A 142 -13.09 -12.50 -5.33
CA ARG A 142 -12.30 -13.66 -4.88
C ARG A 142 -12.66 -14.89 -5.69
N ASP A 143 -11.71 -15.40 -6.46
CA ASP A 143 -11.82 -16.65 -7.24
C ASP A 143 -10.77 -17.66 -6.73
N MET A 144 -11.19 -18.57 -5.88
CA MET A 144 -10.30 -19.54 -5.27
C MET A 144 -9.87 -20.65 -6.23
N ASN A 145 -10.53 -20.84 -7.37
CA ASN A 145 -10.09 -21.74 -8.42
C ASN A 145 -8.70 -21.33 -9.00
N ARG A 146 -8.37 -20.04 -8.90
CA ARG A 146 -7.09 -19.49 -9.37
C ARG A 146 -6.04 -19.34 -8.27
N CYS A 147 -6.36 -19.73 -7.05
CA CYS A 147 -5.47 -19.57 -5.91
C CYS A 147 -4.33 -20.59 -5.96
N VAL A 148 -3.10 -20.13 -5.75
CA VAL A 148 -1.89 -20.97 -5.63
C VAL A 148 -1.42 -21.11 -4.19
N LEU A 149 -2.25 -20.80 -3.22
CA LEU A 149 -2.02 -20.91 -1.78
C LEU A 149 -0.69 -20.30 -1.30
N CYS A 150 -0.23 -19.23 -1.95
CA CYS A 150 1.02 -18.56 -1.60
C CYS A 150 0.97 -17.80 -0.27
N GLY A 151 -0.21 -17.55 0.28
CA GLY A 151 -0.45 -16.91 1.56
C GLY A 151 -0.14 -15.41 1.65
N LYS A 152 0.31 -14.75 0.58
CA LYS A 152 0.64 -13.31 0.63
C LYS A 152 -0.55 -12.44 1.09
N CYS A 153 -1.76 -12.74 0.59
CA CYS A 153 -2.96 -11.95 0.89
C CYS A 153 -3.40 -12.07 2.36
N ALA A 154 -3.40 -13.26 2.94
CA ALA A 154 -3.71 -13.47 4.36
C ALA A 154 -2.66 -12.77 5.23
N ARG A 155 -1.40 -12.96 4.92
CA ARG A 155 -0.29 -12.42 5.69
C ARG A 155 -0.20 -10.89 5.62
N ILE A 156 -0.42 -10.27 4.47
CA ILE A 156 -0.41 -8.80 4.39
C ILE A 156 -1.60 -8.20 5.14
N CYS A 157 -2.75 -8.90 5.14
CA CYS A 157 -3.92 -8.49 5.89
C CYS A 157 -3.68 -8.52 7.40
N ASP A 158 -2.97 -9.51 7.90
CA ASP A 158 -2.63 -9.64 9.32
C ASP A 158 -1.37 -8.88 9.71
N GLU A 159 -0.22 -9.15 9.05
CA GLU A 159 1.09 -8.63 9.45
C GLU A 159 1.24 -7.11 9.25
N ILE A 160 0.60 -6.55 8.20
CA ILE A 160 0.76 -5.14 7.81
C ILE A 160 -0.48 -4.32 8.15
N VAL A 161 -1.64 -4.75 7.67
CA VAL A 161 -2.90 -4.01 7.86
C VAL A 161 -3.48 -4.24 9.26
N SER A 162 -3.17 -5.36 9.90
CA SER A 162 -3.67 -5.79 11.22
C SER A 162 -5.18 -5.97 11.31
N PHE A 163 -5.82 -6.29 10.21
CA PHE A 163 -7.25 -6.57 10.19
C PHE A 163 -7.55 -8.06 10.26
N GLY A 164 -6.71 -8.90 9.61
CA GLY A 164 -6.85 -10.37 9.67
C GLY A 164 -8.09 -10.93 8.99
N ALA A 165 -8.73 -10.15 8.09
CA ALA A 165 -9.98 -10.58 7.43
C ALA A 165 -9.83 -11.79 6.50
N LEU A 166 -8.62 -12.09 6.04
CA LEU A 166 -8.30 -13.23 5.19
C LEU A 166 -7.36 -14.17 5.94
N THR A 167 -7.69 -15.45 5.93
CA THR A 167 -6.89 -16.50 6.53
C THR A 167 -6.91 -17.77 5.70
N PHE A 168 -6.09 -18.77 6.07
CA PHE A 168 -6.23 -20.11 5.55
C PHE A 168 -7.40 -20.78 6.28
N ILE A 169 -8.37 -21.27 5.53
CA ILE A 169 -9.48 -22.06 6.05
C ILE A 169 -9.39 -23.47 5.48
N ASP A 170 -9.94 -24.43 6.21
CA ASP A 170 -9.79 -25.85 5.98
C ASP A 170 -8.33 -26.32 6.03
N ARG A 171 -8.06 -27.56 5.67
CA ARG A 171 -6.71 -28.13 5.66
C ARG A 171 -6.56 -29.22 4.61
N GLY A 172 -5.29 -29.56 4.30
CA GLY A 172 -4.98 -30.54 3.28
C GLY A 172 -5.39 -30.04 1.90
N ILE A 173 -6.04 -30.91 1.14
CA ILE A 173 -6.43 -30.64 -0.25
C ILE A 173 -7.57 -29.62 -0.36
N GLU A 174 -8.37 -29.47 0.68
CA GLU A 174 -9.48 -28.51 0.72
C GLU A 174 -9.08 -27.11 1.18
N THR A 175 -7.80 -26.91 1.53
CA THR A 175 -7.30 -25.61 1.97
C THR A 175 -7.57 -24.53 0.96
N LYS A 176 -8.20 -23.43 1.39
CA LYS A 176 -8.43 -22.23 0.59
C LYS A 176 -8.15 -20.96 1.41
N ILE A 177 -8.06 -19.82 0.75
CA ILE A 177 -8.02 -18.51 1.42
C ILE A 177 -9.44 -18.00 1.54
N GLY A 178 -9.88 -17.76 2.76
CA GLY A 178 -11.24 -17.31 3.05
C GLY A 178 -11.32 -16.38 4.24
N CYS A 179 -12.55 -16.07 4.63
CA CYS A 179 -12.86 -15.37 5.87
C CYS A 179 -13.27 -16.40 6.92
N GLU A 180 -13.24 -16.02 8.18
CA GLU A 180 -13.76 -16.88 9.27
C GLU A 180 -15.20 -17.31 8.94
N PHE A 181 -15.51 -18.59 9.21
CA PHE A 181 -16.80 -19.22 8.96
C PHE A 181 -17.31 -19.11 7.51
N ASP A 182 -16.38 -18.86 6.55
CA ASP A 182 -16.69 -18.69 5.12
C ASP A 182 -17.68 -17.54 4.83
N GLU A 183 -17.72 -16.54 5.71
CA GLU A 183 -18.56 -15.35 5.57
C GLU A 183 -18.05 -14.40 4.48
N ALA A 184 -18.88 -13.41 4.17
CA ALA A 184 -18.50 -12.33 3.24
C ALA A 184 -17.29 -11.53 3.78
N LEU A 185 -16.44 -11.07 2.87
CA LEU A 185 -15.25 -10.28 3.23
C LEU A 185 -15.65 -8.96 3.89
N ASN A 186 -15.55 -8.91 5.21
CA ASN A 186 -15.72 -7.70 6.01
C ASN A 186 -14.34 -7.17 6.42
N CYS A 187 -13.90 -6.03 5.84
CA CYS A 187 -12.54 -5.52 6.02
C CYS A 187 -12.44 -4.01 5.78
N GLU A 188 -11.19 -3.48 5.83
CA GLU A 188 -10.87 -2.07 5.54
C GLU A 188 -10.89 -1.72 4.03
N PHE A 189 -11.16 -2.65 3.15
CA PHE A 189 -11.19 -2.48 1.69
C PHE A 189 -9.92 -1.84 1.10
N CYS A 190 -8.78 -1.97 1.77
CA CYS A 190 -7.52 -1.34 1.35
C CYS A 190 -6.94 -1.90 0.05
N GLY A 191 -7.40 -3.08 -0.40
CA GLY A 191 -6.94 -3.73 -1.62
C GLY A 191 -5.50 -4.27 -1.57
N SER A 192 -4.89 -4.36 -0.37
CA SER A 192 -3.52 -4.88 -0.22
C SER A 192 -3.42 -6.33 -0.67
N CYS A 193 -4.44 -7.13 -0.37
CA CYS A 193 -4.54 -8.53 -0.81
C CYS A 193 -4.56 -8.67 -2.34
N VAL A 194 -5.29 -7.79 -3.03
CA VAL A 194 -5.32 -7.71 -4.50
C VAL A 194 -3.94 -7.35 -5.04
N SER A 195 -3.28 -6.37 -4.41
CA SER A 195 -1.99 -5.86 -4.85
C SER A 195 -0.89 -6.91 -4.85
N VAL A 196 -0.85 -7.77 -3.82
CA VAL A 196 0.20 -8.78 -3.66
C VAL A 196 -0.14 -10.12 -4.28
N CYS A 197 -1.37 -10.30 -4.78
CA CYS A 197 -1.77 -11.57 -5.39
C CYS A 197 -0.99 -11.83 -6.69
N PRO A 198 -0.21 -12.93 -6.79
CA PRO A 198 0.62 -13.21 -7.97
C PRO A 198 -0.19 -13.75 -9.15
N VAL A 199 -1.46 -14.07 -8.93
CA VAL A 199 -2.37 -14.70 -9.90
C VAL A 199 -3.72 -13.98 -9.94
N GLY A 200 -4.67 -14.48 -10.72
CA GLY A 200 -6.01 -13.91 -10.87
C GLY A 200 -7.02 -14.29 -9.78
N SER A 201 -6.57 -14.73 -8.60
CA SER A 201 -7.44 -15.16 -7.51
C SER A 201 -8.13 -13.99 -6.78
N LEU A 202 -7.44 -12.87 -6.66
CA LEU A 202 -7.96 -11.64 -6.05
C LEU A 202 -7.86 -10.52 -7.07
N LEU A 203 -8.99 -9.96 -7.49
CA LEU A 203 -9.08 -8.95 -8.52
C LEU A 203 -9.79 -7.68 -8.03
N ALA A 204 -9.37 -6.54 -8.55
CA ALA A 204 -10.03 -5.27 -8.35
C ALA A 204 -11.27 -5.18 -9.26
N ARG A 205 -12.48 -5.34 -8.72
CA ARG A 205 -13.73 -5.27 -9.49
C ARG A 205 -13.87 -3.96 -10.30
N PRO A 206 -13.51 -2.77 -9.78
CA PRO A 206 -13.60 -1.55 -10.56
C PRO A 206 -12.73 -1.53 -11.82
N PHE A 207 -11.69 -2.36 -11.89
CA PHE A 207 -10.79 -2.44 -13.05
C PHE A 207 -11.09 -3.64 -13.96
N LYS A 208 -11.70 -4.70 -13.43
CA LYS A 208 -11.92 -5.97 -14.13
C LYS A 208 -12.48 -5.74 -15.55
N PHE A 209 -11.84 -6.35 -16.54
CA PHE A 209 -12.17 -6.32 -18.00
C PHE A 209 -12.16 -4.92 -18.65
N LYS A 210 -11.56 -3.91 -18.01
CA LYS A 210 -11.43 -2.57 -18.62
C LYS A 210 -10.21 -2.44 -19.52
N ALA A 211 -9.09 -3.04 -19.13
CA ALA A 211 -7.87 -3.06 -19.93
C ALA A 211 -6.92 -4.17 -19.45
N ARG A 212 -5.97 -4.57 -20.30
CA ARG A 212 -4.85 -5.39 -19.89
C ARG A 212 -3.75 -4.50 -19.28
N PHE A 213 -3.02 -5.00 -18.29
CA PHE A 213 -1.97 -4.23 -17.61
C PHE A 213 -0.89 -3.71 -18.55
N TRP A 214 -0.49 -4.49 -19.56
CA TRP A 214 0.50 -4.08 -20.55
C TRP A 214 0.03 -2.94 -21.47
N ALA A 215 -1.29 -2.72 -21.57
CA ALA A 215 -1.88 -1.65 -22.37
C ALA A 215 -2.06 -0.33 -21.60
N LEU A 216 -1.62 -0.30 -20.33
CA LEU A 216 -1.72 0.88 -19.48
C LEU A 216 -0.45 1.73 -19.56
N THR A 217 -0.62 3.02 -19.72
CA THR A 217 0.43 4.00 -19.44
C THR A 217 0.51 4.22 -17.94
N LYS A 218 1.72 4.13 -17.39
CA LYS A 218 1.98 4.32 -15.95
C LYS A 218 2.30 5.78 -15.65
N GLN A 219 1.47 6.42 -14.82
CA GLN A 219 1.67 7.80 -14.40
C GLN A 219 1.89 7.86 -12.89
N LYS A 220 3.09 8.29 -12.45
CA LYS A 220 3.37 8.54 -11.03
C LYS A 220 2.59 9.75 -10.55
N SER A 221 2.04 9.65 -9.34
CA SER A 221 1.25 10.69 -8.71
C SER A 221 1.31 10.57 -7.19
N VAL A 222 0.65 11.49 -6.50
CA VAL A 222 0.50 11.52 -5.04
C VAL A 222 -0.99 11.47 -4.71
N CYS A 223 -1.35 10.72 -3.68
CA CYS A 223 -2.71 10.65 -3.19
C CYS A 223 -3.10 11.95 -2.47
N GLY A 224 -4.13 12.63 -2.95
CA GLY A 224 -4.60 13.90 -2.38
C GLY A 224 -5.72 13.75 -1.33
N TYR A 225 -5.98 12.55 -0.79
CA TYR A 225 -7.09 12.35 0.15
C TYR A 225 -6.79 12.77 1.59
N CYS A 226 -5.54 12.61 2.05
CA CYS A 226 -5.12 13.03 3.39
C CYS A 226 -3.66 13.46 3.40
N GLY A 227 -3.22 14.04 4.53
CA GLY A 227 -1.87 14.58 4.70
C GLY A 227 -0.74 13.55 4.69
N THR A 228 -1.03 12.25 4.65
CA THR A 228 0.00 11.20 4.49
C THR A 228 0.73 11.32 3.14
N GLY A 229 0.06 11.84 2.09
CA GLY A 229 0.70 12.08 0.78
C GLY A 229 1.29 10.82 0.14
N CYS A 230 0.61 9.69 0.22
CA CYS A 230 1.10 8.41 -0.31
C CYS A 230 1.40 8.50 -1.80
N ASN A 231 2.60 8.10 -2.20
CA ASN A 231 2.93 7.93 -3.61
C ASN A 231 2.08 6.82 -4.22
N LEU A 232 1.59 7.04 -5.42
CA LEU A 232 0.84 6.03 -6.18
C LEU A 232 1.17 6.10 -7.67
N THR A 233 0.97 4.99 -8.36
CA THR A 233 1.08 4.93 -9.82
C THR A 233 -0.30 4.69 -10.39
N LEU A 234 -0.78 5.60 -11.22
CA LEU A 234 -2.04 5.48 -11.94
C LEU A 234 -1.83 4.69 -13.21
N GLY A 235 -2.73 3.77 -13.50
CA GLY A 235 -2.83 3.08 -14.78
C GLY A 235 -3.83 3.82 -15.69
N VAL A 236 -3.33 4.40 -16.77
CA VAL A 236 -4.10 5.26 -17.67
C VAL A 236 -4.22 4.61 -19.04
N LYS A 237 -5.40 4.64 -19.63
CA LYS A 237 -5.65 4.28 -21.02
C LYS A 237 -6.73 5.20 -21.61
N ASP A 238 -6.55 5.61 -22.85
CA ASP A 238 -7.50 6.48 -23.57
C ASP A 238 -7.89 7.72 -22.74
N ASN A 239 -6.90 8.38 -22.14
CA ASN A 239 -7.05 9.55 -21.26
C ASN A 239 -7.96 9.32 -20.03
N LYS A 240 -8.18 8.07 -19.61
CA LYS A 240 -8.95 7.70 -18.42
C LYS A 240 -8.07 6.95 -17.42
N VAL A 241 -8.20 7.30 -16.15
CA VAL A 241 -7.57 6.56 -15.05
C VAL A 241 -8.41 5.33 -14.77
N LEU A 242 -7.86 4.15 -14.99
CA LEU A 242 -8.59 2.89 -14.87
C LEU A 242 -8.27 2.12 -13.58
N THR A 243 -7.06 2.30 -13.02
CA THR A 243 -6.62 1.59 -11.82
C THR A 243 -5.46 2.30 -11.13
N THR A 244 -5.09 1.81 -9.96
CA THR A 244 -3.79 2.07 -9.33
C THR A 244 -2.91 0.83 -9.42
N ILE A 245 -1.67 1.01 -9.87
CA ILE A 245 -0.70 -0.07 -10.06
C ILE A 245 0.13 -0.21 -8.78
N TYR A 246 0.30 -1.46 -8.33
CA TYR A 246 1.15 -1.77 -7.18
C TYR A 246 2.63 -1.79 -7.57
N ASP A 247 3.46 -1.17 -6.73
CA ASP A 247 4.92 -1.25 -6.82
C ASP A 247 5.49 -1.32 -5.39
N GLU A 248 6.09 -2.46 -5.05
CA GLU A 248 6.66 -2.71 -3.72
C GLU A 248 7.83 -1.77 -3.37
N ASN A 249 8.38 -1.05 -4.34
CA ASN A 249 9.48 -0.10 -4.15
C ASN A 249 9.01 1.36 -4.12
N GLN A 250 7.70 1.61 -4.23
CA GLN A 250 7.15 2.96 -4.32
C GLN A 250 6.89 3.58 -2.95
N GLY A 251 7.50 4.72 -2.71
CA GLY A 251 7.30 5.54 -1.51
C GLY A 251 7.75 4.87 -0.20
N PHE A 252 7.62 5.60 0.90
CA PHE A 252 7.94 5.10 2.24
C PHE A 252 7.09 3.87 2.65
N HIS A 253 5.87 3.79 2.14
CA HIS A 253 4.88 2.75 2.45
C HIS A 253 5.03 1.49 1.56
N ASN A 254 6.09 1.37 0.75
CA ASN A 254 6.35 0.24 -0.15
C ASN A 254 5.10 -0.18 -0.97
N GLY A 255 4.42 0.81 -1.60
CA GLY A 255 3.22 0.60 -2.40
C GLY A 255 1.94 0.28 -1.62
N GLN A 256 1.98 0.28 -0.29
CA GLN A 256 0.81 0.09 0.56
C GLN A 256 -0.11 1.31 0.47
N LEU A 257 -1.40 1.10 0.23
CA LEU A 257 -2.42 2.14 0.15
C LEU A 257 -3.62 1.77 1.00
N CYS A 258 -4.40 2.76 1.39
CA CYS A 258 -5.74 2.54 1.94
C CYS A 258 -6.79 2.48 0.82
N VAL A 259 -8.06 2.23 1.17
CA VAL A 259 -9.17 2.17 0.22
C VAL A 259 -9.26 3.42 -0.67
N ARG A 260 -9.05 4.61 -0.10
CA ARG A 260 -9.11 5.89 -0.82
C ARG A 260 -8.03 5.97 -1.90
N GLY A 261 -6.79 5.67 -1.56
CA GLY A 261 -5.68 5.67 -2.51
C GLY A 261 -5.80 4.56 -3.55
N ARG A 262 -6.30 3.38 -3.15
CA ARG A 262 -6.39 2.20 -4.03
C ARG A 262 -7.53 2.30 -5.03
N PHE A 263 -8.71 2.71 -4.60
CA PHE A 263 -9.94 2.65 -5.40
C PHE A 263 -10.62 4.03 -5.61
N GLY A 264 -10.16 5.07 -4.91
CA GLY A 264 -10.80 6.38 -4.91
C GLY A 264 -10.50 7.27 -6.13
N TYR A 265 -9.83 6.77 -7.16
CA TYR A 265 -9.45 7.53 -8.36
C TYR A 265 -10.64 7.83 -9.30
N GLN A 266 -11.80 7.23 -9.10
CA GLN A 266 -12.93 7.32 -10.03
C GLN A 266 -13.44 8.75 -10.24
N PHE A 267 -13.30 9.63 -9.24
CA PHE A 267 -13.69 11.03 -9.35
C PHE A 267 -12.95 11.79 -10.47
N ILE A 268 -11.75 11.34 -10.83
CA ILE A 268 -10.93 11.95 -11.90
C ILE A 268 -11.66 11.87 -13.25
N ASN A 269 -12.36 10.75 -13.48
CA ASN A 269 -13.09 10.48 -14.73
C ASN A 269 -14.57 10.89 -14.65
N SER A 270 -15.01 11.55 -13.57
CA SER A 270 -16.42 11.89 -13.38
C SER A 270 -16.92 12.90 -14.42
N ASP A 271 -18.06 12.65 -15.02
CA ASP A 271 -18.74 13.59 -15.92
C ASP A 271 -19.20 14.88 -15.22
N LYS A 272 -19.28 14.84 -13.87
CA LYS A 272 -19.57 16.03 -13.05
C LYS A 272 -18.35 16.94 -12.83
N ARG A 273 -17.18 16.54 -13.31
CA ARG A 273 -15.97 17.33 -13.19
C ARG A 273 -16.06 18.56 -14.08
N LEU A 274 -15.81 19.73 -13.52
CA LEU A 274 -15.73 20.97 -14.30
C LEU A 274 -14.47 20.93 -15.17
N THR A 275 -14.66 21.02 -16.50
CA THR A 275 -13.58 20.99 -17.50
C THR A 275 -13.36 22.35 -18.15
N LYS A 276 -14.30 23.28 -17.92
CA LYS A 276 -14.24 24.67 -18.39
C LYS A 276 -14.62 25.63 -17.27
N PRO A 277 -14.13 26.85 -17.27
CA PRO A 277 -14.61 27.90 -16.38
C PRO A 277 -16.11 28.16 -16.56
N LEU A 278 -16.78 28.54 -15.49
CA LEU A 278 -18.17 28.98 -15.52
C LEU A 278 -18.24 30.42 -15.02
N VAL A 279 -18.86 31.30 -15.78
CA VAL A 279 -19.08 32.70 -15.44
C VAL A 279 -20.59 32.97 -15.34
N ARG A 280 -21.01 33.74 -14.35
CA ARG A 280 -22.43 34.08 -14.16
C ARG A 280 -22.81 35.21 -15.13
N LYS A 281 -23.70 34.88 -16.08
CA LYS A 281 -24.32 35.81 -17.03
C LYS A 281 -25.83 35.76 -16.83
N ASN A 282 -26.48 36.92 -16.69
CA ASN A 282 -27.95 37.02 -16.49
C ASN A 282 -28.51 36.09 -15.40
N GLY A 283 -27.75 35.93 -14.29
CA GLY A 283 -28.16 35.10 -13.18
C GLY A 283 -27.85 33.60 -13.30
N LYS A 284 -27.46 33.12 -14.46
CA LYS A 284 -27.14 31.71 -14.71
C LYS A 284 -25.61 31.52 -14.90
N LEU A 285 -25.09 30.35 -14.48
CA LEU A 285 -23.70 29.94 -14.79
C LEU A 285 -23.64 29.43 -16.21
N GLU A 286 -22.77 30.01 -17.02
CA GLU A 286 -22.53 29.63 -18.42
C GLU A 286 -21.06 29.33 -18.64
N GLU A 287 -20.75 28.41 -19.56
CA GLU A 287 -19.37 28.12 -19.95
C GLU A 287 -18.70 29.39 -20.53
N ALA A 288 -17.46 29.62 -20.12
CA ALA A 288 -16.65 30.74 -20.54
C ALA A 288 -15.24 30.30 -20.92
N GLY A 289 -14.55 31.11 -21.69
CA GLY A 289 -13.12 30.95 -21.94
C GLY A 289 -12.29 31.32 -20.69
N TRP A 290 -11.07 30.81 -20.62
CA TRP A 290 -10.16 31.14 -19.52
C TRP A 290 -9.86 32.63 -19.44
N ASN A 291 -9.66 33.34 -20.55
CA ASN A 291 -9.39 34.77 -20.54
C ASN A 291 -10.56 35.55 -19.91
N GLU A 292 -11.81 35.29 -20.34
CA GLU A 292 -13.00 35.92 -19.78
C GLU A 292 -13.12 35.67 -18.27
N ALA A 293 -12.89 34.42 -17.84
CA ALA A 293 -12.99 34.06 -16.42
C ALA A 293 -11.91 34.75 -15.57
N LEU A 294 -10.66 34.77 -16.08
CA LEU A 294 -9.52 35.40 -15.38
C LEU A 294 -9.69 36.93 -15.31
N GLU A 295 -10.14 37.57 -16.37
CA GLU A 295 -10.42 39.02 -16.40
C GLU A 295 -11.52 39.39 -15.39
N ALA A 296 -12.60 38.59 -15.33
CA ALA A 296 -13.68 38.81 -14.37
C ALA A 296 -13.21 38.70 -12.92
N VAL A 297 -12.34 37.71 -12.61
CA VAL A 297 -11.74 37.54 -11.27
C VAL A 297 -10.76 38.68 -10.96
N ALA A 298 -9.86 39.00 -11.87
CA ALA A 298 -8.84 40.03 -11.68
C ALA A 298 -9.46 41.41 -11.42
N LEU A 299 -10.48 41.78 -12.19
CA LEU A 299 -11.19 43.04 -12.03
C LEU A 299 -11.82 43.17 -10.64
N ARG A 300 -12.45 42.08 -10.16
CA ARG A 300 -13.04 42.04 -8.84
C ARG A 300 -12.04 42.12 -7.70
N LEU A 301 -10.96 41.34 -7.80
CA LEU A 301 -9.90 41.34 -6.78
C LEU A 301 -9.23 42.72 -6.68
N LYS A 302 -8.88 43.37 -7.82
CA LYS A 302 -8.30 44.71 -7.84
C LYS A 302 -9.23 45.76 -7.17
N GLY A 303 -10.54 45.63 -7.34
CA GLY A 303 -11.52 46.56 -6.74
C GLY A 303 -11.81 46.28 -5.27
N SER A 304 -11.51 45.10 -4.76
CA SER A 304 -11.85 44.70 -3.38
C SER A 304 -10.73 44.99 -2.37
N GLY A 305 -9.47 44.95 -2.77
CA GLY A 305 -8.32 45.19 -1.88
C GLY A 305 -8.41 44.37 -0.58
N ALA A 306 -8.25 45.04 0.56
CA ALA A 306 -8.30 44.38 1.89
C ALA A 306 -9.68 43.75 2.24
N ALA A 307 -10.74 44.05 1.50
CA ALA A 307 -12.05 43.42 1.69
C ALA A 307 -12.16 42.04 1.00
N ALA A 308 -11.20 41.68 0.15
CA ALA A 308 -11.17 40.34 -0.43
C ALA A 308 -10.83 39.29 0.64
N ALA A 309 -11.49 38.13 0.60
CA ALA A 309 -11.13 36.97 1.41
C ALA A 309 -11.08 35.72 0.53
N ALA A 310 -10.22 34.78 0.88
CA ALA A 310 -10.06 33.54 0.12
C ALA A 310 -9.81 32.33 1.02
N ILE A 311 -10.34 31.20 0.61
CA ILE A 311 -10.20 29.91 1.31
C ILE A 311 -9.58 28.90 0.35
N ALA A 312 -8.44 28.32 0.76
CA ALA A 312 -7.78 27.23 0.06
C ALA A 312 -8.16 25.87 0.66
N THR A 313 -7.73 24.82 -0.01
CA THR A 313 -7.83 23.45 0.51
C THR A 313 -6.44 22.85 0.71
N ALA A 314 -6.27 22.05 1.76
CA ALA A 314 -5.06 21.29 2.00
C ALA A 314 -4.77 20.16 0.94
N ARG A 315 -5.62 20.05 -0.08
CA ARG A 315 -5.41 19.13 -1.23
C ARG A 315 -4.61 19.76 -2.37
N LEU A 316 -4.31 21.03 -2.28
CA LEU A 316 -3.41 21.73 -3.21
C LEU A 316 -1.95 21.35 -2.93
N THR A 317 -1.12 21.48 -3.94
CA THR A 317 0.33 21.32 -3.77
C THR A 317 0.92 22.52 -2.99
N ASN A 318 2.13 22.37 -2.48
CA ASN A 318 2.81 23.47 -1.78
C ASN A 318 3.02 24.68 -2.72
N GLU A 319 3.32 24.42 -4.00
CA GLU A 319 3.48 25.43 -5.04
C GLU A 319 2.17 26.18 -5.30
N GLU A 320 1.06 25.48 -5.39
CA GLU A 320 -0.26 26.10 -5.56
C GLU A 320 -0.65 26.95 -4.35
N LEU A 321 -0.38 26.47 -3.13
CA LEU A 321 -0.64 27.24 -1.90
C LEU A 321 0.23 28.50 -1.81
N LEU A 322 1.50 28.43 -2.26
CA LEU A 322 2.38 29.58 -2.33
C LEU A 322 1.84 30.61 -3.33
N LEU A 323 1.46 30.18 -4.52
CA LEU A 323 0.86 31.06 -5.54
C LEU A 323 -0.46 31.68 -5.07
N PHE A 324 -1.28 30.90 -4.37
CA PHE A 324 -2.52 31.37 -3.77
C PHE A 324 -2.27 32.49 -2.76
N LYS A 325 -1.29 32.33 -1.86
CA LYS A 325 -0.85 33.37 -0.93
C LYS A 325 -0.40 34.63 -1.68
N GLN A 326 0.51 34.50 -2.65
CA GLN A 326 1.03 35.60 -3.44
C GLN A 326 -0.06 36.36 -4.21
N LEU A 327 -1.06 35.64 -4.74
CA LEU A 327 -2.22 36.21 -5.41
C LEU A 327 -2.98 37.15 -4.46
N MET A 328 -3.25 36.69 -3.23
CA MET A 328 -4.01 37.47 -2.26
C MET A 328 -3.23 38.69 -1.75
N GLU A 329 -1.93 38.51 -1.48
CA GLU A 329 -1.06 39.62 -1.08
C GLU A 329 -0.95 40.67 -2.21
N THR A 330 -0.85 40.24 -3.48
CA THR A 330 -0.84 41.16 -4.65
C THR A 330 -2.18 41.89 -4.79
N ALA A 331 -3.28 41.24 -4.44
CA ALA A 331 -4.60 41.89 -4.41
C ALA A 331 -4.79 42.87 -3.24
N GLY A 332 -3.82 42.97 -2.32
CA GLY A 332 -3.84 43.84 -1.16
C GLY A 332 -4.64 43.29 0.04
N SER A 333 -4.78 41.94 0.10
CA SER A 333 -5.50 41.27 1.19
C SER A 333 -4.62 40.29 1.94
N SER A 334 -4.74 40.26 3.27
CA SER A 334 -4.19 39.26 4.17
C SER A 334 -5.25 38.24 4.66
N ASN A 335 -6.49 38.35 4.15
CA ASN A 335 -7.62 37.50 4.57
C ASN A 335 -7.66 36.20 3.77
N TYR A 336 -6.72 35.30 4.03
CA TYR A 336 -6.71 33.98 3.41
C TYR A 336 -6.37 32.90 4.43
N ASP A 337 -7.02 31.74 4.31
CA ASP A 337 -6.82 30.60 5.20
C ASP A 337 -7.22 29.30 4.50
N HIS A 338 -7.05 28.19 5.21
CA HIS A 338 -7.51 26.87 4.82
C HIS A 338 -7.92 26.04 6.06
N SER A 339 -8.65 24.96 5.86
CA SER A 339 -9.18 24.14 6.96
C SER A 339 -8.09 23.58 7.90
N ALA A 340 -6.89 23.28 7.38
CA ALA A 340 -5.79 22.83 8.20
C ALA A 340 -5.18 23.97 9.04
N GLY A 341 -5.21 25.23 8.58
CA GLY A 341 -4.82 26.39 9.36
C GLY A 341 -5.63 26.48 10.65
N TYR A 342 -6.94 26.43 10.55
CA TYR A 342 -7.82 26.43 11.72
C TYR A 342 -7.57 25.25 12.67
N ALA A 343 -7.39 24.03 12.12
CA ALA A 343 -7.22 22.83 12.91
C ALA A 343 -5.83 22.71 13.57
N HIS A 344 -4.77 23.26 12.97
CA HIS A 344 -3.38 23.01 13.35
C HIS A 344 -2.56 24.26 13.67
N ALA A 345 -3.12 25.47 13.60
CA ALA A 345 -2.36 26.71 13.80
C ALA A 345 -1.61 26.72 15.15
N ALA A 346 -2.26 26.38 16.25
CA ALA A 346 -1.64 26.33 17.56
C ALA A 346 -0.50 25.29 17.65
N LEU A 347 -0.65 24.14 17.02
CA LEU A 347 0.38 23.09 16.96
C LEU A 347 1.59 23.55 16.14
N THR A 348 1.37 24.12 14.97
CA THR A 348 2.44 24.62 14.09
C THR A 348 3.19 25.79 14.73
N GLU A 349 2.50 26.69 15.43
CA GLU A 349 3.12 27.75 16.19
C GLU A 349 3.97 27.21 17.35
N GLY A 350 3.43 26.23 18.08
CA GLY A 350 4.18 25.53 19.13
C GLY A 350 5.46 24.87 18.60
N PHE A 351 5.37 24.21 17.48
CA PHE A 351 6.55 23.60 16.80
C PHE A 351 7.57 24.67 16.36
N ALA A 352 7.12 25.74 15.73
CA ALA A 352 8.00 26.82 15.32
C ALA A 352 8.74 27.45 16.50
N ARG A 353 8.07 27.66 17.62
CA ARG A 353 8.65 28.24 18.84
C ARG A 353 9.67 27.30 19.51
N ASN A 354 9.36 26.01 19.60
CA ASN A 354 10.18 25.06 20.37
C ASN A 354 11.24 24.33 19.55
N PHE A 355 10.98 24.09 18.25
CA PHE A 355 11.88 23.34 17.37
C PHE A 355 12.44 24.20 16.22
N GLY A 356 12.07 25.47 16.11
CA GLY A 356 12.52 26.37 15.05
C GLY A 356 11.87 26.13 13.68
N ALA A 357 10.95 25.19 13.55
CA ALA A 357 10.25 24.89 12.30
C ALA A 357 8.80 24.44 12.57
N ALA A 358 7.88 24.92 11.73
CA ALA A 358 6.46 24.52 11.77
C ALA A 358 6.24 23.16 11.06
N ALA A 359 7.07 22.17 11.37
CA ALA A 359 7.04 20.84 10.76
C ALA A 359 7.39 19.76 11.78
N ALA A 360 6.96 18.53 11.54
CA ALA A 360 7.34 17.39 12.35
C ALA A 360 8.86 17.15 12.25
N PRO A 361 9.58 16.96 13.39
CA PRO A 361 11.02 16.72 13.39
C PRO A 361 11.42 15.30 12.96
N SER A 362 10.44 14.40 12.79
CA SER A 362 10.62 12.99 12.46
C SER A 362 9.76 12.60 11.26
N THR A 363 10.12 11.46 10.66
CA THR A 363 9.38 10.88 9.54
C THR A 363 8.34 9.85 10.01
N ILE A 364 7.38 9.50 9.16
CA ILE A 364 6.40 8.43 9.46
C ILE A 364 7.11 7.08 9.73
N LEU A 365 8.25 6.80 9.09
CA LEU A 365 9.02 5.57 9.33
C LEU A 365 9.68 5.52 10.73
N ASP A 366 9.86 6.64 11.38
CA ASP A 366 10.42 6.69 12.74
C ASP A 366 9.45 6.17 13.79
N ILE A 367 8.15 6.07 13.47
CA ILE A 367 7.15 5.35 14.27
C ILE A 367 7.64 3.95 14.63
N GLN A 368 8.24 3.23 13.69
CA GLN A 368 8.73 1.87 13.92
C GLN A 368 10.05 1.81 14.72
N LYS A 369 10.70 2.94 14.98
CA LYS A 369 11.95 3.03 15.75
C LYS A 369 11.73 3.50 17.18
N SER A 370 10.50 3.86 17.52
CA SER A 370 10.14 4.36 18.86
C SER A 370 10.00 3.20 19.84
N ASP A 371 10.23 3.47 21.11
CA ASP A 371 9.96 2.54 22.23
C ASP A 371 8.55 2.76 22.78
N LEU A 372 8.04 4.01 22.65
CA LEU A 372 6.71 4.41 23.09
C LEU A 372 6.08 5.37 22.07
N LEU A 373 4.81 5.15 21.76
CA LEU A 373 3.96 6.03 20.97
C LEU A 373 2.86 6.63 21.85
N LEU A 374 2.77 7.95 21.89
CA LEU A 374 1.63 8.67 22.46
C LEU A 374 0.78 9.25 21.33
N VAL A 375 -0.44 8.76 21.19
CA VAL A 375 -1.41 9.22 20.20
C VAL A 375 -2.47 10.08 20.88
N ILE A 376 -2.63 11.32 20.44
CA ILE A 376 -3.54 12.29 21.07
C ILE A 376 -4.66 12.64 20.11
N LYS A 377 -5.91 12.39 20.52
CA LYS A 377 -7.18 12.82 19.91
C LYS A 377 -7.32 12.47 18.41
N THR A 378 -6.73 11.37 18.00
CA THR A 378 -6.90 10.87 16.63
C THR A 378 -6.95 9.34 16.61
N ASP A 379 -7.74 8.78 15.69
CA ASP A 379 -7.62 7.39 15.27
C ASP A 379 -7.02 7.37 13.87
N ALA A 380 -5.76 6.97 13.78
CA ALA A 380 -5.02 6.98 12.52
C ALA A 380 -5.63 6.01 11.48
N TYR A 381 -6.28 4.93 11.89
CA TYR A 381 -6.98 4.04 10.93
C TYR A 381 -8.12 4.74 10.21
N GLU A 382 -8.81 5.68 10.85
CA GLU A 382 -9.90 6.43 10.23
C GLU A 382 -9.40 7.62 9.40
N THR A 383 -8.44 8.37 9.95
CA THR A 383 -7.99 9.64 9.37
C THR A 383 -6.85 9.46 8.37
N HIS A 384 -5.83 8.68 8.74
CA HIS A 384 -4.59 8.44 8.00
C HIS A 384 -4.23 6.95 7.98
N PRO A 385 -5.00 6.07 7.32
CA PRO A 385 -4.91 4.62 7.50
C PRO A 385 -3.53 4.03 7.30
N VAL A 386 -2.71 4.57 6.39
CA VAL A 386 -1.34 4.08 6.17
C VAL A 386 -0.45 4.38 7.39
N VAL A 387 -0.65 5.51 8.08
CA VAL A 387 0.02 5.77 9.38
C VAL A 387 -0.48 4.78 10.44
N GLY A 388 -1.76 4.45 10.43
CA GLY A 388 -2.33 3.39 11.29
C GLY A 388 -1.63 2.04 11.07
N PHE A 389 -1.31 1.68 9.83
CA PHE A 389 -0.56 0.45 9.53
C PHE A 389 0.87 0.50 10.07
N GLU A 390 1.56 1.66 10.01
CA GLU A 390 2.89 1.84 10.59
C GLU A 390 2.86 1.70 12.13
N ILE A 391 1.86 2.29 12.79
CA ILE A 391 1.63 2.12 14.23
C ILE A 391 1.41 0.64 14.56
N ASN A 392 0.56 -0.04 13.80
CA ASN A 392 0.32 -1.46 13.99
C ASN A 392 1.59 -2.30 13.85
N MET A 393 2.37 -2.07 12.81
CA MET A 393 3.63 -2.78 12.60
C MET A 393 4.61 -2.53 13.75
N ALA A 394 4.67 -1.31 14.29
CA ALA A 394 5.49 -0.98 15.46
C ALA A 394 5.04 -1.77 16.69
N VAL A 395 3.75 -1.79 16.99
CA VAL A 395 3.19 -2.49 18.15
C VAL A 395 3.33 -4.00 18.00
N LYS A 396 2.82 -4.60 16.92
CA LYS A 396 2.81 -6.07 16.74
C LYS A 396 4.18 -6.68 16.51
N ASN A 397 5.02 -6.04 15.70
CA ASN A 397 6.28 -6.65 15.28
C ASN A 397 7.47 -6.25 16.13
N LYS A 398 7.40 -5.12 16.84
CA LYS A 398 8.50 -4.56 17.63
C LYS A 398 8.18 -4.38 19.10
N GLY A 399 6.94 -4.62 19.53
CA GLY A 399 6.52 -4.50 20.91
C GLY A 399 6.52 -3.05 21.42
N VAL A 400 6.34 -2.08 20.55
CA VAL A 400 6.29 -0.66 20.93
C VAL A 400 5.07 -0.40 21.82
N LEU A 401 5.26 0.29 22.93
CA LEU A 401 4.18 0.63 23.84
C LEU A 401 3.28 1.69 23.22
N LEU A 402 1.97 1.43 23.18
CA LEU A 402 0.99 2.36 22.63
C LEU A 402 0.14 2.96 23.76
N LYS A 403 0.21 4.28 23.91
CA LYS A 403 -0.63 5.06 24.82
C LYS A 403 -1.53 5.98 23.99
N ILE A 404 -2.80 6.02 24.32
CA ILE A 404 -3.81 6.78 23.60
C ILE A 404 -4.51 7.72 24.56
N LEU A 405 -4.53 9.00 24.22
CA LEU A 405 -5.31 10.03 24.90
C LEU A 405 -6.44 10.45 23.95
N SER A 406 -7.69 10.08 24.26
CA SER A 406 -8.83 10.31 23.39
C SER A 406 -10.11 10.47 24.21
N ASP A 407 -11.10 11.12 23.61
CA ASP A 407 -12.45 11.25 24.16
C ASP A 407 -13.33 10.01 23.88
N LYS A 408 -12.85 9.09 23.05
CA LYS A 408 -13.53 7.82 22.71
C LYS A 408 -12.55 6.71 22.40
N SER A 409 -12.99 5.48 22.56
CA SER A 409 -12.26 4.31 22.10
C SER A 409 -12.36 4.17 20.57
N GLY A 410 -11.24 3.93 19.91
CA GLY A 410 -11.14 3.76 18.45
C GLY A 410 -10.52 2.42 18.06
N LYS A 411 -10.19 2.26 16.77
CA LYS A 411 -9.55 1.04 16.25
C LYS A 411 -8.14 0.82 16.83
N LEU A 412 -7.38 1.89 17.04
CA LEU A 412 -6.05 1.81 17.66
C LEU A 412 -6.09 1.20 19.07
N SER A 413 -7.17 1.44 19.84
CA SER A 413 -7.31 0.90 21.19
C SER A 413 -7.50 -0.61 21.24
N LYS A 414 -7.75 -1.26 20.10
CA LYS A 414 -7.86 -2.71 19.96
C LYS A 414 -6.53 -3.40 19.67
N LEU A 415 -5.46 -2.64 19.48
CA LEU A 415 -4.12 -3.22 19.29
C LEU A 415 -3.62 -3.87 20.58
N PRO A 416 -2.76 -4.90 20.51
CA PRO A 416 -2.19 -5.54 21.68
C PRO A 416 -1.53 -4.52 22.61
N ASP A 417 -1.76 -4.66 23.92
CA ASP A 417 -1.17 -3.84 25.00
C ASP A 417 -1.42 -2.32 24.86
N ALA A 418 -2.34 -1.91 23.99
CA ALA A 418 -2.74 -0.51 23.88
C ALA A 418 -3.45 -0.05 25.16
N THR A 419 -3.00 1.07 25.72
CA THR A 419 -3.64 1.70 26.88
C THR A 419 -4.32 2.97 26.44
N THR A 420 -5.62 3.08 26.66
CA THR A 420 -6.41 4.27 26.33
C THR A 420 -6.83 4.98 27.60
N LEU A 421 -6.44 6.26 27.73
CA LEU A 421 -6.98 7.19 28.70
C LEU A 421 -8.14 7.94 28.03
N VAL A 422 -9.36 7.60 28.41
CA VAL A 422 -10.56 8.30 27.93
C VAL A 422 -10.79 9.51 28.81
N HIS A 423 -11.01 10.65 28.20
CA HIS A 423 -11.19 11.93 28.90
C HIS A 423 -12.36 12.74 28.36
N THR A 424 -12.79 13.74 29.12
CA THR A 424 -13.81 14.69 28.67
C THR A 424 -13.24 15.60 27.57
N PRO A 425 -13.93 15.83 26.46
CA PRO A 425 -13.50 16.78 25.43
C PRO A 425 -13.16 18.15 26.02
N GLY A 426 -12.01 18.71 25.66
CA GLY A 426 -11.49 19.98 26.16
C GLY A 426 -10.55 19.87 27.37
N SER A 427 -10.40 18.70 27.98
CA SER A 427 -9.47 18.48 29.11
C SER A 427 -8.04 18.09 28.69
N GLU A 428 -7.77 17.99 27.38
CA GLU A 428 -6.51 17.51 26.82
C GLU A 428 -5.29 18.28 27.35
N ILE A 429 -5.40 19.62 27.39
CA ILE A 429 -4.31 20.50 27.86
C ILE A 429 -3.98 20.22 29.32
N ALA A 430 -5.00 20.06 30.17
CA ALA A 430 -4.78 19.77 31.59
C ALA A 430 -4.08 18.42 31.80
N ILE A 431 -4.49 17.41 31.02
CA ILE A 431 -3.87 16.06 31.10
C ILE A 431 -2.43 16.09 30.59
N ILE A 432 -2.18 16.75 29.45
CA ILE A 432 -0.81 16.88 28.91
C ILE A 432 0.10 17.61 29.90
N ASN A 433 -0.38 18.69 30.53
CA ASN A 433 0.36 19.41 31.57
C ASN A 433 0.63 18.54 32.82
N ALA A 434 -0.35 17.70 33.21
CA ALA A 434 -0.16 16.76 34.31
C ALA A 434 0.88 15.68 33.98
N LEU A 435 0.84 15.12 32.75
CA LEU A 435 1.85 14.18 32.26
C LEU A 435 3.24 14.83 32.22
N THR A 436 3.34 16.06 31.74
CA THR A 436 4.59 16.82 31.67
C THR A 436 5.15 17.02 33.08
N LYS A 437 4.32 17.39 34.08
CA LYS A 437 4.75 17.53 35.47
C LYS A 437 5.32 16.24 36.01
N VAL A 438 4.63 15.09 35.80
CA VAL A 438 5.11 13.78 36.30
C VAL A 438 6.43 13.36 35.66
N ILE A 439 6.72 13.80 34.43
CA ILE A 439 7.99 13.50 33.74
C ILE A 439 9.13 14.39 34.27
N LEU A 440 8.81 15.60 34.68
CA LEU A 440 9.82 16.58 35.16
C LEU A 440 10.15 16.44 36.66
N ASP A 441 9.23 15.92 37.46
CA ASP A 441 9.44 15.60 38.88
C ASP A 441 10.23 14.28 39.05
#